data_3152d961cd2109dbc94ce2c5d6b8a319
#
_entry.id   3152d961cd2109dbc94ce2c5d6b8a319
#
_cell.length_a   1.000
_cell.length_b   1.000
_cell.length_c   1.000
_cell.angle_alpha   90.00
_cell.angle_beta   90.00
_cell.angle_gamma   90.00
#
_symmetry.space_group_name_H-M   'P 1'
#
loop_
_entity.id
_entity.type
_entity.pdbx_description
1 polymer ?
#
loop_
_entity_poly.entity_id
_entity_poly.type
_entity_poly.pdbx_seq_one_letter_code
_entity_poly.pdbx_strand_id
1 'polypeptide(L)'
;MSNLVMVMPYRAFVIKAREEGHRICAVWDPTLQTPDYLAGIADLADALVLTDFADPVAFDRTVRQAVRDFGADLVYHIGAEESMLATYRIAEDLGKAVNPARSIELLNDKLQLRRLLAEHDLSPVRFAHAARWQDVPALLGGFELPVVVKPTELAGSRGVYLLREPGQVAEWGALLDSYGYGGPVLVEEYLRGPEYSVESLSDHGRHQVVGVTRKVLGPPPLFVEAGHVHPAQAGPDTAAMAELTVEMLRLTGYQTGPAHTEIIWTAAGPRIVESQARLGGDQIPRLVQLATGLDIERAVFRVLDGRAPGTVERRAVAHISYFSLTPGEVRAVSGVEEARALDFVDMLEFPFRPGDRIPETVDWRTRHGFVVVTGETEEQAVARARHVHSLVRAEVGEPVAAGAGVAS
;
A
#
# COMPACT_ATOMS: atom_id res chain seq x y z
N MET A 1 22.78 0.43 -17.90
CA MET A 1 23.11 -0.77 -17.05
C MET A 1 23.77 -0.26 -15.78
N SER A 2 23.12 -0.47 -14.66
CA SER A 2 23.62 0.00 -13.36
C SER A 2 23.68 -1.16 -12.36
N ASN A 3 24.61 -1.08 -11.42
CA ASN A 3 24.65 -1.96 -10.26
C ASN A 3 23.75 -1.36 -9.18
N LEU A 4 22.69 -2.04 -8.80
CA LEU A 4 21.72 -1.57 -7.81
C LEU A 4 21.86 -2.36 -6.49
N VAL A 5 22.00 -1.66 -5.38
CA VAL A 5 21.67 -2.24 -4.07
C VAL A 5 20.19 -1.96 -3.83
N MET A 6 19.38 -3.00 -3.77
CA MET A 6 17.94 -2.89 -3.55
C MET A 6 17.58 -3.43 -2.16
N VAL A 7 16.94 -2.58 -1.36
CA VAL A 7 16.43 -2.97 -0.03
C VAL A 7 14.99 -3.43 -0.15
N MET A 8 14.69 -4.61 0.38
CA MET A 8 13.39 -5.29 0.34
C MET A 8 12.81 -5.50 -1.06
N PRO A 9 13.59 -5.87 -2.10
CA PRO A 9 12.99 -6.11 -3.40
C PRO A 9 12.18 -7.42 -3.39
N TYR A 10 10.93 -7.37 -3.81
CA TYR A 10 10.19 -8.60 -4.08
C TYR A 10 10.56 -9.20 -5.43
N ARG A 11 10.27 -10.50 -5.63
CA ARG A 11 10.76 -11.29 -6.79
C ARG A 11 10.47 -10.63 -8.14
N ALA A 12 9.25 -10.09 -8.33
CA ALA A 12 8.88 -9.45 -9.59
C ALA A 12 9.78 -8.25 -9.91
N PHE A 13 10.16 -7.45 -8.89
CA PHE A 13 11.07 -6.33 -9.08
C PHE A 13 12.48 -6.77 -9.46
N VAL A 14 13.02 -7.81 -8.81
CA VAL A 14 14.36 -8.35 -9.17
C VAL A 14 14.36 -8.84 -10.63
N ILE A 15 13.31 -9.56 -11.05
CA ILE A 15 13.16 -10.04 -12.43
C ILE A 15 13.15 -8.86 -13.40
N LYS A 16 12.29 -7.85 -13.16
CA LYS A 16 12.13 -6.70 -14.07
C LYS A 16 13.38 -5.82 -14.12
N ALA A 17 14.06 -5.64 -12.99
CA ALA A 17 15.33 -4.92 -12.97
C ALA A 17 16.40 -5.62 -13.82
N ARG A 18 16.50 -6.94 -13.73
CA ARG A 18 17.42 -7.74 -14.56
C ARG A 18 17.06 -7.71 -16.04
N GLU A 19 15.78 -7.79 -16.37
CA GLU A 19 15.30 -7.69 -17.77
C GLU A 19 15.59 -6.30 -18.37
N GLU A 20 15.66 -5.25 -17.53
CA GLU A 20 16.09 -3.91 -17.95
C GLU A 20 17.64 -3.76 -17.96
N GLY A 21 18.38 -4.82 -17.61
CA GLY A 21 19.83 -4.89 -17.74
C GLY A 21 20.61 -4.47 -16.49
N HIS A 22 19.96 -4.35 -15.32
CA HIS A 22 20.63 -4.06 -14.07
C HIS A 22 21.22 -5.31 -13.42
N ARG A 23 22.29 -5.13 -12.66
CA ARG A 23 22.80 -6.10 -11.70
C ARG A 23 22.27 -5.74 -10.32
N ILE A 24 21.88 -6.77 -9.54
CA ILE A 24 21.12 -6.56 -8.30
C ILE A 24 21.84 -7.22 -7.11
N CYS A 25 22.13 -6.41 -6.09
CA CYS A 25 22.40 -6.89 -4.75
C CYS A 25 21.15 -6.63 -3.89
N ALA A 26 20.45 -7.70 -3.52
CA ALA A 26 19.26 -7.61 -2.66
C ALA A 26 19.67 -7.58 -1.19
N VAL A 27 19.06 -6.69 -0.40
CA VAL A 27 19.22 -6.62 1.06
C VAL A 27 17.88 -6.94 1.72
N TRP A 28 17.88 -7.95 2.60
CA TRP A 28 16.66 -8.40 3.29
C TRP A 28 16.87 -8.61 4.77
N ASP A 29 15.80 -8.43 5.54
CA ASP A 29 15.72 -8.93 6.91
C ASP A 29 15.18 -10.36 6.90
N PRO A 30 15.96 -11.34 7.43
CA PRO A 30 15.56 -12.75 7.42
C PRO A 30 14.33 -13.03 8.29
N THR A 31 13.90 -12.11 9.15
CA THR A 31 12.72 -12.28 10.02
C THR A 31 11.41 -11.89 9.31
N LEU A 32 11.50 -11.13 8.21
CA LEU A 32 10.34 -10.62 7.48
C LEU A 32 9.84 -11.55 6.37
N GLN A 33 10.61 -12.61 6.05
CA GLN A 33 10.27 -13.52 4.97
C GLN A 33 10.64 -14.97 5.33
N THR A 34 9.99 -15.92 4.64
CA THR A 34 10.35 -17.34 4.78
C THR A 34 11.71 -17.65 4.14
N PRO A 35 12.44 -18.66 4.63
CA PRO A 35 13.70 -19.10 4.01
C PRO A 35 13.56 -19.43 2.51
N ASP A 36 12.45 -20.07 2.11
CA ASP A 36 12.17 -20.43 0.70
C ASP A 36 11.94 -19.18 -0.18
N TYR A 37 11.33 -18.14 0.39
CA TYR A 37 11.18 -16.88 -0.31
C TYR A 37 12.53 -16.23 -0.57
N LEU A 38 13.40 -16.18 0.46
CA LEU A 38 14.73 -15.58 0.37
C LEU A 38 15.65 -16.39 -0.55
N ALA A 39 15.56 -17.72 -0.53
CA ALA A 39 16.27 -18.57 -1.50
C ALA A 39 15.87 -18.20 -2.94
N GLY A 40 14.58 -18.01 -3.22
CA GLY A 40 14.13 -17.55 -4.54
C GLY A 40 14.57 -16.13 -4.91
N ILE A 41 14.84 -15.24 -3.95
CA ILE A 41 15.49 -13.94 -4.21
C ILE A 41 16.97 -14.16 -4.56
N ALA A 42 17.67 -15.04 -3.80
CA ALA A 42 19.09 -15.35 -4.05
C ALA A 42 19.32 -15.97 -5.44
N ASP A 43 18.39 -16.79 -5.93
CA ASP A 43 18.44 -17.38 -7.28
C ASP A 43 18.27 -16.31 -8.39
N LEU A 44 17.57 -15.24 -8.10
CA LEU A 44 17.26 -14.19 -9.05
C LEU A 44 18.26 -13.01 -9.00
N ALA A 45 18.79 -12.66 -7.84
CA ALA A 45 19.73 -11.57 -7.65
C ALA A 45 21.18 -12.00 -7.91
N ASP A 46 22.07 -11.04 -8.21
CA ASP A 46 23.52 -11.31 -8.32
C ASP A 46 24.16 -11.51 -6.93
N ALA A 47 23.55 -10.94 -5.89
CA ALA A 47 23.92 -11.14 -4.50
C ALA A 47 22.70 -10.96 -3.58
N LEU A 48 22.66 -11.71 -2.48
CA LEU A 48 21.73 -11.52 -1.37
C LEU A 48 22.50 -11.27 -0.08
N VAL A 49 22.17 -10.19 0.59
CA VAL A 49 22.75 -9.80 1.89
C VAL A 49 21.63 -9.74 2.93
N LEU A 50 21.84 -10.36 4.08
CA LEU A 50 20.87 -10.41 5.17
C LEU A 50 21.33 -9.54 6.33
N THR A 51 20.41 -8.79 6.94
CA THR A 51 20.65 -7.96 8.12
C THR A 51 19.36 -7.74 8.89
N ASP A 52 19.47 -7.52 10.19
CA ASP A 52 18.33 -7.15 11.05
C ASP A 52 18.01 -5.67 10.83
N PHE A 53 16.80 -5.37 10.37
CA PHE A 53 16.33 -3.98 10.15
C PHE A 53 15.94 -3.28 11.46
N ALA A 54 15.70 -4.05 12.54
CA ALA A 54 15.44 -3.50 13.86
C ALA A 54 16.73 -3.04 14.58
N ASP A 55 17.92 -3.48 14.11
CA ASP A 55 19.22 -2.97 14.56
C ASP A 55 19.75 -1.90 13.57
N PRO A 56 19.56 -0.59 13.87
CA PRO A 56 19.96 0.46 12.94
C PRO A 56 21.48 0.52 12.69
N VAL A 57 22.31 0.04 13.63
CA VAL A 57 23.77 0.03 13.50
C VAL A 57 24.19 -1.11 12.56
N ALA A 58 23.61 -2.29 12.73
CA ALA A 58 23.86 -3.43 11.85
C ALA A 58 23.36 -3.12 10.44
N PHE A 59 22.17 -2.53 10.30
CA PHE A 59 21.57 -2.15 9.03
C PHE A 59 22.46 -1.14 8.26
N ASP A 60 22.83 -0.03 8.90
CA ASP A 60 23.72 0.99 8.30
C ASP A 60 25.04 0.39 7.80
N ARG A 61 25.72 -0.34 8.68
CA ARG A 61 27.00 -1.01 8.35
C ARG A 61 26.85 -1.96 7.17
N THR A 62 25.79 -2.77 7.18
CA THR A 62 25.59 -3.80 6.15
C THR A 62 25.24 -3.20 4.80
N VAL A 63 24.36 -2.18 4.74
CA VAL A 63 24.03 -1.51 3.47
C VAL A 63 25.27 -0.81 2.90
N ARG A 64 26.05 -0.09 3.72
CA ARG A 64 27.31 0.56 3.27
C ARG A 64 28.34 -0.46 2.78
N GLN A 65 28.41 -1.63 3.42
CA GLN A 65 29.30 -2.70 2.96
C GLN A 65 28.83 -3.28 1.63
N ALA A 66 27.53 -3.58 1.49
CA ALA A 66 26.95 -4.06 0.24
C ALA A 66 27.20 -3.11 -0.93
N VAL A 67 27.05 -1.78 -0.71
CA VAL A 67 27.34 -0.77 -1.72
C VAL A 67 28.82 -0.83 -2.19
N ARG A 68 29.76 -0.96 -1.25
CA ARG A 68 31.20 -1.05 -1.59
C ARG A 68 31.54 -2.34 -2.32
N ASP A 69 31.12 -3.48 -1.78
CA ASP A 69 31.51 -4.82 -2.30
C ASP A 69 30.88 -5.10 -3.67
N PHE A 70 29.65 -4.64 -3.87
CA PHE A 70 28.95 -4.80 -5.14
C PHE A 70 29.32 -3.72 -6.17
N GLY A 71 29.99 -2.64 -5.76
CA GLY A 71 30.29 -1.48 -6.61
C GLY A 71 29.02 -0.81 -7.09
N ALA A 72 28.07 -0.56 -6.18
CA ALA A 72 26.75 -0.05 -6.55
C ALA A 72 26.80 1.37 -7.10
N ASP A 73 26.04 1.61 -8.16
CA ASP A 73 25.80 2.94 -8.72
C ASP A 73 24.71 3.68 -7.95
N LEU A 74 23.66 2.97 -7.54
CA LEU A 74 22.50 3.49 -6.82
C LEU A 74 22.09 2.55 -5.69
N VAL A 75 21.46 3.12 -4.65
CA VAL A 75 20.72 2.41 -3.61
C VAL A 75 19.24 2.74 -3.76
N TYR A 76 18.40 1.72 -3.84
CA TYR A 76 16.97 1.86 -4.06
C TYR A 76 16.15 1.02 -3.08
N HIS A 77 15.17 1.62 -2.44
CA HIS A 77 14.25 0.91 -1.58
C HIS A 77 12.91 0.71 -2.30
N ILE A 78 12.34 -0.51 -2.22
CA ILE A 78 11.13 -0.85 -2.96
C ILE A 78 10.08 -1.61 -2.15
N GLY A 79 10.36 -1.91 -0.91
CA GLY A 79 9.45 -2.63 -0.02
C GLY A 79 8.55 -1.73 0.82
N ALA A 80 8.15 -2.25 1.97
CA ALA A 80 7.38 -1.52 2.97
C ALA A 80 8.17 -0.35 3.57
N GLU A 81 7.47 0.58 4.21
CA GLU A 81 8.01 1.88 4.61
C GLU A 81 9.05 1.82 5.74
N GLU A 82 9.05 0.77 6.57
CA GLU A 82 9.77 0.70 7.85
C GLU A 82 11.27 0.96 7.75
N SER A 83 11.94 0.49 6.69
CA SER A 83 13.39 0.71 6.50
C SER A 83 13.70 1.78 5.44
N MET A 84 12.67 2.37 4.82
CA MET A 84 12.85 3.24 3.65
C MET A 84 13.62 4.50 3.99
N LEU A 85 13.24 5.23 5.03
CA LEU A 85 13.92 6.48 5.42
C LEU A 85 15.39 6.23 5.81
N ALA A 86 15.68 5.16 6.57
CA ALA A 86 17.05 4.79 6.92
C ALA A 86 17.87 4.46 5.67
N THR A 87 17.30 3.73 4.71
CA THR A 87 17.94 3.42 3.43
C THR A 87 18.31 4.68 2.67
N TYR A 88 17.39 5.64 2.53
CA TYR A 88 17.66 6.87 1.77
C TYR A 88 18.64 7.80 2.48
N ARG A 89 18.68 7.84 3.81
CA ARG A 89 19.73 8.56 4.56
C ARG A 89 21.12 7.99 4.28
N ILE A 90 21.26 6.66 4.30
CA ILE A 90 22.52 5.98 3.96
C ILE A 90 22.90 6.25 2.49
N ALA A 91 21.92 6.14 1.59
CA ALA A 91 22.14 6.39 0.16
C ALA A 91 22.58 7.84 -0.11
N GLU A 92 21.98 8.83 0.55
CA GLU A 92 22.32 10.24 0.44
C GLU A 92 23.76 10.52 0.94
N ASP A 93 24.13 9.99 2.11
CA ASP A 93 25.49 10.08 2.65
C ASP A 93 26.55 9.49 1.70
N LEU A 94 26.19 8.45 0.95
CA LEU A 94 27.08 7.81 -0.02
C LEU A 94 27.06 8.44 -1.41
N GLY A 95 26.19 9.44 -1.64
CA GLY A 95 25.96 10.02 -2.97
C GLY A 95 25.35 9.06 -3.97
N LYS A 96 24.52 8.09 -3.48
CA LYS A 96 23.88 7.01 -4.24
C LYS A 96 22.34 7.08 -4.20
N ALA A 97 21.79 8.15 -3.64
CA ALA A 97 20.34 8.34 -3.53
C ALA A 97 19.76 8.89 -4.83
N VAL A 98 18.55 8.42 -5.17
CA VAL A 98 17.73 8.95 -6.28
C VAL A 98 16.72 10.00 -5.78
N ASN A 99 16.51 10.06 -4.48
CA ASN A 99 15.67 11.05 -3.81
C ASN A 99 16.37 11.58 -2.56
N PRO A 100 16.16 12.85 -2.20
CA PRO A 100 16.55 13.34 -0.88
C PRO A 100 15.84 12.55 0.22
N ALA A 101 16.54 12.20 1.30
CA ALA A 101 15.92 11.50 2.45
C ALA A 101 14.76 12.31 3.05
N ARG A 102 14.84 13.65 3.02
CA ARG A 102 13.75 14.53 3.47
C ARG A 102 12.49 14.37 2.63
N SER A 103 12.59 14.13 1.32
CA SER A 103 11.41 13.89 0.47
C SER A 103 10.68 12.60 0.86
N ILE A 104 11.44 11.56 1.19
CA ILE A 104 10.92 10.28 1.65
C ILE A 104 10.22 10.43 3.00
N GLU A 105 10.84 11.16 3.93
CA GLU A 105 10.26 11.46 5.24
C GLU A 105 8.92 12.21 5.10
N LEU A 106 8.87 13.24 4.25
CA LEU A 106 7.66 14.04 4.01
C LEU A 106 6.52 13.23 3.39
N LEU A 107 6.84 12.30 2.48
CA LEU A 107 5.81 11.48 1.83
C LEU A 107 5.30 10.36 2.75
N ASN A 108 6.18 9.72 3.52
CA ASN A 108 5.83 8.52 4.26
C ASN A 108 5.36 8.80 5.70
N ASP A 109 5.70 9.96 6.29
CA ASP A 109 5.25 10.37 7.62
C ASP A 109 3.94 11.17 7.51
N LYS A 110 2.83 10.56 7.94
CA LYS A 110 1.49 11.17 7.88
C LYS A 110 1.41 12.54 8.55
N LEU A 111 2.11 12.73 9.68
CA LEU A 111 2.11 14.01 10.38
C LEU A 111 2.93 15.08 9.66
N GLN A 112 4.13 14.73 9.15
CA GLN A 112 4.97 15.65 8.40
C GLN A 112 4.30 16.09 7.11
N LEU A 113 3.70 15.15 6.37
CA LEU A 113 2.93 15.47 5.17
C LEU A 113 1.76 16.40 5.50
N ARG A 114 0.98 16.09 6.55
CA ARG A 114 -0.17 16.92 6.95
C ARG A 114 0.25 18.34 7.32
N ARG A 115 1.39 18.51 8.02
CA ARG A 115 1.95 19.82 8.35
C ARG A 115 2.38 20.59 7.09
N LEU A 116 3.11 19.94 6.19
CA LEU A 116 3.53 20.54 4.92
C LEU A 116 2.34 21.04 4.11
N LEU A 117 1.29 20.21 3.97
CA LEU A 117 0.08 20.59 3.24
C LEU A 117 -0.63 21.77 3.88
N ALA A 118 -0.68 21.82 5.21
CA ALA A 118 -1.30 22.94 5.93
C ALA A 118 -0.47 24.25 5.80
N GLU A 119 0.86 24.18 5.87
CA GLU A 119 1.76 25.32 5.70
C GLU A 119 1.62 25.98 4.31
N HIS A 120 1.28 25.20 3.29
CA HIS A 120 1.14 25.67 1.91
C HIS A 120 -0.33 25.87 1.47
N ASP A 121 -1.27 25.76 2.40
CA ASP A 121 -2.73 25.79 2.09
C ASP A 121 -3.13 24.83 0.95
N LEU A 122 -2.37 23.74 0.81
CA LEU A 122 -2.60 22.68 -0.16
C LEU A 122 -3.37 21.55 0.51
N SER A 123 -4.57 21.22 0.02
CA SER A 123 -5.39 20.14 0.61
C SER A 123 -5.70 20.36 2.11
N PRO A 124 -6.37 21.47 2.47
CA PRO A 124 -6.63 21.80 3.87
C PRO A 124 -7.52 20.73 4.53
N VAL A 125 -7.03 20.17 5.64
CA VAL A 125 -7.72 19.22 6.51
C VAL A 125 -7.44 19.61 7.95
N ARG A 126 -8.49 19.71 8.77
CA ARG A 126 -8.33 19.97 10.20
C ARG A 126 -7.76 18.75 10.89
N PHE A 127 -6.66 18.92 11.63
CA PHE A 127 -6.01 17.82 12.33
C PHE A 127 -5.45 18.24 13.67
N ALA A 128 -5.26 17.26 14.54
CA ALA A 128 -4.48 17.36 15.77
C ALA A 128 -3.63 16.10 15.95
N HIS A 129 -2.62 16.19 16.77
CA HIS A 129 -1.66 15.13 17.02
C HIS A 129 -1.55 14.88 18.53
N ALA A 130 -1.49 13.60 18.93
CA ALA A 130 -1.24 13.17 20.30
C ALA A 130 -0.03 12.23 20.33
N ALA A 131 0.73 12.25 21.45
CA ALA A 131 1.87 11.36 21.64
C ALA A 131 1.43 9.88 21.77
N ARG A 132 0.21 9.65 22.23
CA ARG A 132 -0.39 8.33 22.43
C ARG A 132 -1.91 8.43 22.41
N TRP A 133 -2.59 7.32 22.18
CA TRP A 133 -4.04 7.30 22.04
C TRP A 133 -4.80 7.76 23.30
N GLN A 134 -4.23 7.57 24.49
CA GLN A 134 -4.84 8.01 25.76
C GLN A 134 -5.03 9.52 25.87
N ASP A 135 -4.28 10.30 25.09
CA ASP A 135 -4.33 11.76 25.11
C ASP A 135 -5.40 12.31 24.15
N VAL A 136 -5.98 11.46 23.27
CA VAL A 136 -6.98 11.84 22.26
C VAL A 136 -8.24 12.49 22.86
N PRO A 137 -8.82 12.04 23.98
CA PRO A 137 -10.02 12.67 24.54
C PRO A 137 -9.88 14.17 24.77
N ALA A 138 -8.68 14.66 25.14
CA ALA A 138 -8.41 16.08 25.35
C ALA A 138 -8.45 16.91 24.06
N LEU A 139 -8.27 16.29 22.89
CA LEU A 139 -8.25 16.94 21.59
C LEU A 139 -9.65 17.04 20.96
N LEU A 140 -10.56 16.13 21.31
CA LEU A 140 -11.88 16.02 20.66
C LEU A 140 -12.73 17.27 20.76
N GLY A 141 -12.57 18.09 21.80
CA GLY A 141 -13.27 19.36 21.95
C GLY A 141 -12.96 20.38 20.83
N GLY A 142 -11.89 20.15 20.07
CA GLY A 142 -11.52 20.94 18.89
C GLY A 142 -12.18 20.49 17.58
N PHE A 143 -13.01 19.44 17.56
CA PHE A 143 -13.57 18.85 16.34
C PHE A 143 -15.08 18.66 16.44
N GLU A 144 -15.71 18.64 15.26
CA GLU A 144 -17.06 18.09 15.10
C GLU A 144 -16.97 16.59 14.84
N LEU A 145 -17.73 15.79 15.60
CA LEU A 145 -17.79 14.35 15.37
C LEU A 145 -18.68 14.01 14.16
N PRO A 146 -18.37 12.93 13.43
CA PRO A 146 -17.29 11.99 13.67
C PRO A 146 -15.92 12.51 13.23
N VAL A 147 -14.85 11.93 13.79
CA VAL A 147 -13.47 12.16 13.37
C VAL A 147 -12.82 10.84 12.94
N VAL A 148 -11.75 10.93 12.16
CA VAL A 148 -10.86 9.78 11.90
C VAL A 148 -9.68 9.85 12.87
N VAL A 149 -9.41 8.74 13.53
CA VAL A 149 -8.22 8.56 14.37
C VAL A 149 -7.34 7.49 13.77
N LYS A 150 -6.04 7.74 13.71
CA LYS A 150 -5.09 6.82 13.06
C LYS A 150 -3.69 6.90 13.66
N PRO A 151 -2.95 5.77 13.74
CA PRO A 151 -1.53 5.79 14.07
C PRO A 151 -0.73 6.48 12.96
N THR A 152 0.38 7.14 13.33
CA THR A 152 1.24 7.81 12.34
C THR A 152 2.17 6.84 11.61
N GLU A 153 2.50 5.70 12.24
CA GLU A 153 3.57 4.78 11.81
C GLU A 153 3.04 3.44 11.26
N LEU A 154 1.74 3.15 11.38
CA LEU A 154 1.17 1.92 10.83
C LEU A 154 0.66 2.14 9.41
N ALA A 155 0.80 1.13 8.56
CA ALA A 155 0.33 1.10 7.17
C ALA A 155 -0.80 0.07 6.97
N GLY A 156 -1.49 0.13 5.82
CA GLY A 156 -2.51 -0.84 5.42
C GLY A 156 -3.76 -0.82 6.30
N SER A 157 -4.30 0.35 6.56
CA SER A 157 -5.52 0.60 7.34
C SER A 157 -5.48 0.12 8.80
N ARG A 158 -4.32 -0.35 9.29
CA ARG A 158 -4.16 -0.81 10.68
C ARG A 158 -4.38 0.33 11.66
N GLY A 159 -5.39 0.18 12.51
CA GLY A 159 -5.73 1.17 13.54
C GLY A 159 -6.38 2.46 13.02
N VAL A 160 -6.74 2.54 11.75
CA VAL A 160 -7.58 3.63 11.24
C VAL A 160 -9.02 3.37 11.68
N TYR A 161 -9.63 4.36 12.34
CA TYR A 161 -10.94 4.17 12.97
C TYR A 161 -11.81 5.43 12.86
N LEU A 162 -13.10 5.25 12.54
CA LEU A 162 -14.09 6.32 12.56
C LEU A 162 -14.69 6.44 13.96
N LEU A 163 -14.29 7.48 14.68
CA LEU A 163 -14.73 7.77 16.03
C LEU A 163 -15.96 8.69 15.99
N ARG A 164 -17.12 8.15 16.38
CA ARG A 164 -18.41 8.86 16.34
C ARG A 164 -18.77 9.53 17.66
N GLU A 165 -18.21 9.02 18.75
CA GLU A 165 -18.43 9.52 20.11
C GLU A 165 -17.17 9.34 20.98
N PRO A 166 -16.94 10.18 21.98
CA PRO A 166 -15.73 10.10 22.80
C PRO A 166 -15.54 8.77 23.55
N GLY A 167 -16.65 8.07 23.85
CA GLY A 167 -16.62 6.76 24.54
C GLY A 167 -15.91 5.66 23.74
N GLN A 168 -15.84 5.78 22.42
CA GLN A 168 -15.19 4.81 21.53
C GLN A 168 -13.65 4.87 21.56
N VAL A 169 -13.04 5.89 22.19
CA VAL A 169 -11.58 5.99 22.29
C VAL A 169 -10.96 4.78 22.99
N ALA A 170 -11.63 4.24 24.00
CA ALA A 170 -11.13 3.06 24.73
C ALA A 170 -11.18 1.80 23.84
N GLU A 171 -12.24 1.61 23.04
CA GLU A 171 -12.35 0.52 22.08
C GLU A 171 -11.25 0.60 21.02
N TRP A 172 -11.06 1.79 20.45
CA TRP A 172 -9.97 2.04 19.52
C TRP A 172 -8.58 1.81 20.15
N GLY A 173 -8.39 2.26 21.40
CA GLY A 173 -7.16 2.02 22.15
C GLY A 173 -6.86 0.52 22.31
N ALA A 174 -7.87 -0.28 22.64
CA ALA A 174 -7.71 -1.73 22.73
C ALA A 174 -7.33 -2.36 21.37
N LEU A 175 -7.83 -1.83 20.25
CA LEU A 175 -7.40 -2.24 18.91
C LEU A 175 -5.92 -1.92 18.68
N LEU A 176 -5.44 -0.72 19.05
CA LEU A 176 -4.02 -0.35 18.92
C LEU A 176 -3.13 -1.23 19.81
N ASP A 177 -3.56 -1.49 21.04
CA ASP A 177 -2.85 -2.37 21.98
C ASP A 177 -2.73 -3.80 21.42
N SER A 178 -3.74 -4.29 20.69
CA SER A 178 -3.69 -5.59 20.01
C SER A 178 -2.63 -5.67 18.90
N TYR A 179 -2.25 -4.53 18.33
CA TYR A 179 -1.13 -4.40 17.40
C TYR A 179 0.22 -4.15 18.08
N GLY A 180 0.24 -4.02 19.41
CA GLY A 180 1.43 -3.60 20.18
C GLY A 180 1.84 -2.14 19.90
N TYR A 181 0.90 -1.30 19.45
CA TYR A 181 1.19 0.08 19.08
C TYR A 181 0.93 1.05 20.23
N GLY A 182 1.98 1.71 20.70
CA GLY A 182 1.93 2.76 21.74
C GLY A 182 2.48 4.13 21.28
N GLY A 183 2.69 4.27 19.96
CA GLY A 183 3.27 5.48 19.35
C GLY A 183 2.29 6.62 19.11
N PRO A 184 2.73 7.66 18.36
CA PRO A 184 1.96 8.86 18.08
C PRO A 184 0.73 8.58 17.20
N VAL A 185 -0.31 9.38 17.40
CA VAL A 185 -1.58 9.26 16.67
C VAL A 185 -2.05 10.61 16.13
N LEU A 186 -2.79 10.56 15.02
CA LEU A 186 -3.50 11.70 14.44
C LEU A 186 -5.00 11.60 14.73
N VAL A 187 -5.61 12.77 14.94
CA VAL A 187 -7.05 13.01 14.90
C VAL A 187 -7.30 13.94 13.73
N GLU A 188 -8.15 13.54 12.81
CA GLU A 188 -8.49 14.35 11.63
C GLU A 188 -10.01 14.51 11.50
N GLU A 189 -10.45 15.62 10.96
CA GLU A 189 -11.86 15.76 10.54
C GLU A 189 -12.24 14.62 9.59
N TYR A 190 -13.47 14.13 9.71
CA TYR A 190 -13.96 13.08 8.81
C TYR A 190 -14.29 13.68 7.44
N LEU A 191 -13.47 13.37 6.45
CA LEU A 191 -13.71 13.76 5.06
C LEU A 191 -14.83 12.89 4.46
N ARG A 192 -15.85 13.55 3.92
CA ARG A 192 -17.00 12.87 3.31
C ARG A 192 -16.86 12.85 1.79
N GLY A 193 -16.84 11.67 1.21
CA GLY A 193 -16.77 11.48 -0.24
C GLY A 193 -16.18 10.14 -0.63
N PRO A 194 -16.19 9.81 -1.92
CA PRO A 194 -15.52 8.63 -2.43
C PRO A 194 -14.00 8.78 -2.35
N GLU A 195 -13.33 7.65 -2.14
CA GLU A 195 -11.88 7.57 -2.01
C GLU A 195 -11.22 7.04 -3.28
N TYR A 196 -10.10 7.64 -3.62
CA TYR A 196 -9.29 7.35 -4.79
C TYR A 196 -7.82 7.25 -4.41
N SER A 197 -7.03 6.65 -5.29
CA SER A 197 -5.59 6.83 -5.29
C SER A 197 -5.11 7.32 -6.65
N VAL A 198 -4.06 8.14 -6.62
CA VAL A 198 -3.36 8.63 -7.81
C VAL A 198 -2.03 7.91 -7.88
N GLU A 199 -1.86 7.15 -8.96
CA GLU A 199 -0.62 6.45 -9.26
C GLU A 199 0.24 7.36 -10.13
N SER A 200 1.45 7.64 -9.69
CA SER A 200 2.37 8.53 -10.40
C SER A 200 3.76 7.93 -10.52
N LEU A 201 4.50 8.41 -11.53
CA LEU A 201 5.90 8.08 -11.73
C LEU A 201 6.68 9.38 -11.97
N SER A 202 7.73 9.57 -11.21
CA SER A 202 8.59 10.74 -11.27
C SER A 202 9.92 10.43 -11.95
N ASP A 203 10.39 11.37 -12.76
CA ASP A 203 11.67 11.34 -13.47
C ASP A 203 12.37 12.68 -13.27
N HIS A 204 13.36 12.72 -12.36
CA HIS A 204 14.15 13.91 -12.03
C HIS A 204 13.29 15.16 -11.77
N GLY A 205 12.28 15.02 -10.89
CA GLY A 205 11.34 16.09 -10.52
C GLY A 205 10.24 16.38 -11.56
N ARG A 206 10.19 15.63 -12.65
CA ARG A 206 9.04 15.63 -13.59
C ARG A 206 8.06 14.55 -13.18
N HIS A 207 6.91 14.95 -12.70
CA HIS A 207 5.89 14.03 -12.19
C HIS A 207 4.85 13.73 -13.26
N GLN A 208 4.70 12.46 -13.62
CA GLN A 208 3.68 11.98 -14.55
C GLN A 208 2.65 11.17 -13.77
N VAL A 209 1.39 11.58 -13.82
CA VAL A 209 0.28 10.75 -13.33
C VAL A 209 0.03 9.64 -14.34
N VAL A 210 0.05 8.40 -13.86
CA VAL A 210 -0.21 7.18 -14.64
C VAL A 210 -1.71 6.92 -14.72
N GLY A 211 -2.42 7.19 -13.64
CA GLY A 211 -3.87 7.08 -13.59
C GLY A 211 -4.43 7.29 -12.19
N VAL A 212 -5.75 7.31 -12.12
CA VAL A 212 -6.51 7.41 -10.87
C VAL A 212 -7.25 6.10 -10.66
N THR A 213 -7.13 5.53 -9.48
CA THR A 213 -7.77 4.28 -9.05
C THR A 213 -8.90 4.62 -8.09
N ARG A 214 -10.10 4.09 -8.31
CA ARG A 214 -11.19 4.22 -7.33
C ARG A 214 -11.08 3.12 -6.29
N LYS A 215 -11.12 3.50 -5.00
CA LYS A 215 -11.12 2.56 -3.88
C LYS A 215 -12.56 2.15 -3.54
N VAL A 216 -12.76 0.90 -3.20
CA VAL A 216 -14.01 0.37 -2.63
C VAL A 216 -13.70 -0.02 -1.20
N LEU A 217 -14.28 0.69 -0.24
CA LEU A 217 -14.05 0.45 1.18
C LEU A 217 -15.13 -0.45 1.78
N GLY A 218 -14.75 -1.23 2.76
CA GLY A 218 -15.65 -1.92 3.66
C GLY A 218 -16.43 -0.95 4.57
N PRO A 219 -17.37 -1.46 5.35
CA PRO A 219 -18.19 -0.63 6.22
C PRO A 219 -17.38 -0.05 7.40
N PRO A 220 -17.71 1.17 7.85
CA PRO A 220 -17.14 1.71 9.07
C PRO A 220 -17.51 0.83 10.29
N PRO A 221 -16.73 0.88 11.39
CA PRO A 221 -15.75 1.92 11.71
C PRO A 221 -14.35 1.73 11.12
N LEU A 222 -14.07 0.55 10.54
CA LEU A 222 -12.80 0.24 9.88
C LEU A 222 -12.90 0.59 8.38
N PHE A 223 -11.78 0.98 7.80
CA PHE A 223 -11.69 1.39 6.39
C PHE A 223 -10.87 0.37 5.59
N VAL A 224 -11.19 -0.94 5.78
CA VAL A 224 -10.50 -2.01 5.06
C VAL A 224 -10.95 -2.02 3.61
N GLU A 225 -10.02 -2.05 2.69
CA GLU A 225 -10.31 -2.09 1.26
C GLU A 225 -10.99 -3.40 0.87
N ALA A 226 -12.14 -3.26 0.21
CA ALA A 226 -12.90 -4.35 -0.39
C ALA A 226 -12.61 -4.52 -1.90
N GLY A 227 -11.92 -3.55 -2.50
CA GLY A 227 -11.50 -3.62 -3.89
C GLY A 227 -11.00 -2.29 -4.45
N HIS A 228 -10.50 -2.35 -5.69
CA HIS A 228 -10.03 -1.20 -6.44
C HIS A 228 -10.43 -1.33 -7.92
N VAL A 229 -10.76 -0.20 -8.55
CA VAL A 229 -11.07 -0.12 -9.99
C VAL A 229 -10.11 0.84 -10.66
N HIS A 230 -9.42 0.40 -11.70
CA HIS A 230 -8.48 1.22 -12.47
C HIS A 230 -8.75 1.13 -13.99
N PRO A 231 -8.76 2.25 -14.72
CA PRO A 231 -8.82 3.61 -14.21
C PRO A 231 -10.24 3.94 -13.70
N ALA A 232 -10.34 4.87 -12.77
CA ALA A 232 -11.62 5.42 -12.36
C ALA A 232 -12.30 6.08 -13.56
N GLN A 233 -13.57 5.71 -13.84
CA GLN A 233 -14.25 6.13 -15.08
C GLN A 233 -15.34 7.16 -14.85
N ALA A 234 -16.07 7.02 -13.76
CA ALA A 234 -17.21 7.89 -13.44
C ALA A 234 -16.95 8.66 -12.17
N GLY A 235 -17.43 9.88 -12.12
CA GLY A 235 -17.43 10.68 -10.91
C GLY A 235 -16.59 11.96 -11.01
N PRO A 236 -15.84 12.28 -9.96
CA PRO A 236 -15.17 13.55 -9.81
C PRO A 236 -14.02 13.77 -10.79
N ASP A 237 -13.62 15.02 -10.90
CA ASP A 237 -12.56 15.47 -11.80
C ASP A 237 -11.21 14.81 -11.44
N THR A 238 -10.81 13.81 -12.21
CA THR A 238 -9.53 13.11 -12.04
C THR A 238 -8.34 14.01 -12.38
N ALA A 239 -8.52 15.04 -13.20
CA ALA A 239 -7.47 16.01 -13.51
C ALA A 239 -7.14 16.85 -12.27
N ALA A 240 -8.14 17.32 -11.52
CA ALA A 240 -7.90 18.05 -10.27
C ALA A 240 -7.18 17.21 -9.22
N MET A 241 -7.45 15.90 -9.14
CA MET A 241 -6.69 14.98 -8.27
C MET A 241 -5.24 14.83 -8.74
N ALA A 242 -5.04 14.73 -10.04
CA ALA A 242 -3.70 14.63 -10.64
C ALA A 242 -2.88 15.90 -10.39
N GLU A 243 -3.46 17.08 -10.60
CA GLU A 243 -2.82 18.37 -10.35
C GLU A 243 -2.43 18.53 -8.89
N LEU A 244 -3.34 18.20 -7.96
CA LEU A 244 -3.08 18.24 -6.52
C LEU A 244 -1.91 17.32 -6.13
N THR A 245 -1.87 16.11 -6.71
CA THR A 245 -0.78 15.14 -6.46
C THR A 245 0.56 15.67 -6.98
N VAL A 246 0.59 16.21 -8.21
CA VAL A 246 1.81 16.76 -8.80
C VAL A 246 2.35 17.94 -7.97
N GLU A 247 1.47 18.82 -7.49
CA GLU A 247 1.88 19.93 -6.65
C GLU A 247 2.44 19.47 -5.29
N MET A 248 1.80 18.50 -4.65
CA MET A 248 2.31 17.89 -3.42
C MET A 248 3.69 17.24 -3.64
N LEU A 249 3.89 16.50 -4.74
CA LEU A 249 5.19 15.89 -5.06
C LEU A 249 6.28 16.94 -5.28
N ARG A 250 5.95 18.09 -5.91
CA ARG A 250 6.88 19.23 -6.04
C ARG A 250 7.26 19.81 -4.69
N LEU A 251 6.29 20.05 -3.81
CA LEU A 251 6.52 20.59 -2.47
C LEU A 251 7.39 19.66 -1.62
N THR A 252 7.23 18.34 -1.75
CA THR A 252 8.08 17.38 -1.03
C THR A 252 9.50 17.31 -1.59
N GLY A 253 9.76 17.84 -2.78
CA GLY A 253 11.04 17.73 -3.48
C GLY A 253 11.34 16.33 -4.01
N TYR A 254 10.31 15.50 -4.20
CA TYR A 254 10.45 14.14 -4.73
C TYR A 254 11.01 14.16 -6.16
N GLN A 255 11.97 13.28 -6.46
CA GLN A 255 12.71 13.34 -7.72
C GLN A 255 12.42 12.15 -8.63
N THR A 256 12.61 10.91 -8.17
CA THR A 256 12.61 9.74 -9.07
C THR A 256 11.96 8.54 -8.41
N GLY A 257 11.05 7.90 -9.15
CA GLY A 257 10.35 6.69 -8.73
C GLY A 257 8.84 6.86 -8.64
N PRO A 258 8.12 5.82 -8.23
CA PRO A 258 6.67 5.84 -8.11
C PRO A 258 6.24 6.52 -6.82
N ALA A 259 5.03 7.11 -6.86
CA ALA A 259 4.32 7.51 -5.66
C ALA A 259 2.85 7.11 -5.76
N HIS A 260 2.32 6.65 -4.63
CA HIS A 260 0.92 6.30 -4.43
C HIS A 260 0.31 7.33 -3.47
N THR A 261 -0.71 8.06 -3.92
CA THR A 261 -1.31 9.16 -3.16
C THR A 261 -2.80 8.93 -3.00
N GLU A 262 -3.27 8.80 -1.77
CA GLU A 262 -4.68 8.58 -1.45
C GLU A 262 -5.42 9.91 -1.28
N ILE A 263 -6.61 10.00 -1.91
CA ILE A 263 -7.40 11.22 -2.01
C ILE A 263 -8.87 10.91 -1.76
N ILE A 264 -9.52 11.69 -0.89
CA ILE A 264 -10.98 11.72 -0.79
C ILE A 264 -11.51 12.92 -1.58
N TRP A 265 -12.46 12.65 -2.48
CA TRP A 265 -13.16 13.71 -3.19
C TRP A 265 -14.31 14.24 -2.36
N THR A 266 -14.13 15.41 -1.73
CA THR A 266 -15.15 16.05 -0.91
C THR A 266 -16.00 17.03 -1.72
N ALA A 267 -17.06 17.55 -1.11
CA ALA A 267 -17.86 18.65 -1.71
C ALA A 267 -17.05 19.93 -1.97
N ALA A 268 -15.92 20.11 -1.26
CA ALA A 268 -14.99 21.22 -1.42
C ALA A 268 -13.77 20.88 -2.30
N GLY A 269 -13.84 19.79 -3.08
CA GLY A 269 -12.76 19.30 -3.94
C GLY A 269 -11.89 18.21 -3.29
N PRO A 270 -10.79 17.81 -3.97
CA PRO A 270 -9.95 16.72 -3.52
C PRO A 270 -9.19 17.07 -2.22
N ARG A 271 -9.03 16.06 -1.34
CA ARG A 271 -8.26 16.14 -0.11
C ARG A 271 -7.32 14.95 -0.01
N ILE A 272 -6.02 15.20 0.15
CA ILE A 272 -5.00 14.16 0.35
C ILE A 272 -5.20 13.53 1.72
N VAL A 273 -5.24 12.21 1.77
CA VAL A 273 -5.30 11.38 2.97
C VAL A 273 -3.90 11.03 3.44
N GLU A 274 -3.10 10.49 2.53
CA GLU A 274 -1.69 10.13 2.72
C GLU A 274 -1.00 9.94 1.37
N SER A 275 0.32 9.83 1.39
CA SER A 275 1.12 9.48 0.22
C SER A 275 2.30 8.62 0.64
N GLN A 276 2.76 7.74 -0.26
CA GLN A 276 3.93 6.91 -0.05
C GLN A 276 4.84 6.96 -1.28
N ALA A 277 6.17 6.97 -1.04
CA ALA A 277 7.20 6.96 -2.08
C ALA A 277 7.42 5.54 -2.65
N ARG A 278 6.34 4.85 -2.98
CA ARG A 278 6.31 3.49 -3.54
C ARG A 278 5.10 3.27 -4.43
N LEU A 279 5.04 2.12 -5.06
CA LEU A 279 3.84 1.66 -5.76
C LEU A 279 2.70 1.36 -4.79
N GLY A 280 1.47 1.54 -5.26
CA GLY A 280 0.27 1.10 -4.56
C GLY A 280 0.30 -0.41 -4.29
N GLY A 281 -0.27 -0.81 -3.15
CA GLY A 281 -0.49 -2.21 -2.81
C GLY A 281 -1.61 -2.86 -3.63
N ASP A 282 -2.16 -3.94 -3.12
CA ASP A 282 -3.42 -4.52 -3.58
C ASP A 282 -3.49 -4.81 -5.09
N GLN A 283 -2.38 -5.24 -5.69
CA GLN A 283 -2.24 -5.48 -7.13
C GLN A 283 -2.48 -4.23 -8.01
N ILE A 284 -2.47 -3.02 -7.46
CA ILE A 284 -2.66 -1.78 -8.25
C ILE A 284 -1.70 -1.71 -9.45
N PRO A 285 -0.39 -2.07 -9.33
CA PRO A 285 0.50 -2.13 -10.49
C PRO A 285 -0.01 -3.07 -11.60
N ARG A 286 -0.62 -4.21 -11.22
CA ARG A 286 -1.22 -5.14 -12.17
C ARG A 286 -2.48 -4.56 -12.80
N LEU A 287 -3.34 -3.87 -12.01
CA LEU A 287 -4.52 -3.19 -12.56
C LEU A 287 -4.10 -2.12 -13.58
N VAL A 288 -3.07 -1.33 -13.28
CA VAL A 288 -2.50 -0.35 -14.22
C VAL A 288 -2.05 -1.04 -15.49
N GLN A 289 -1.30 -2.14 -15.40
CA GLN A 289 -0.81 -2.87 -16.57
C GLN A 289 -1.94 -3.42 -17.45
N LEU A 290 -2.95 -4.02 -16.84
CA LEU A 290 -4.12 -4.56 -17.55
C LEU A 290 -4.93 -3.45 -18.24
N ALA A 291 -5.11 -2.34 -17.55
CA ALA A 291 -5.94 -1.24 -18.03
C ALA A 291 -5.26 -0.36 -19.08
N THR A 292 -3.93 -0.22 -19.01
CA THR A 292 -3.18 0.76 -19.81
C THR A 292 -2.06 0.15 -20.67
N GLY A 293 -1.66 -1.07 -20.40
CA GLY A 293 -0.50 -1.72 -21.01
C GLY A 293 0.85 -1.27 -20.45
N LEU A 294 0.88 -0.25 -19.58
CA LEU A 294 2.11 0.19 -18.94
C LEU A 294 2.49 -0.76 -17.78
N ASP A 295 3.60 -1.45 -17.90
CA ASP A 295 4.23 -2.12 -16.76
C ASP A 295 4.95 -1.06 -15.89
N ILE A 296 4.22 -0.54 -14.89
CA ILE A 296 4.74 0.54 -14.04
C ILE A 296 5.94 0.10 -13.19
N GLU A 297 6.03 -1.19 -12.81
CA GLU A 297 7.17 -1.72 -12.08
C GLU A 297 8.43 -1.72 -12.95
N ARG A 298 8.31 -2.11 -14.22
CA ARG A 298 9.40 -2.01 -15.20
C ARG A 298 9.77 -0.56 -15.50
N ALA A 299 8.77 0.32 -15.57
CA ALA A 299 8.96 1.74 -15.84
C ALA A 299 9.81 2.42 -14.76
N VAL A 300 9.75 1.97 -13.51
CA VAL A 300 10.66 2.45 -12.43
C VAL A 300 12.13 2.29 -12.85
N PHE A 301 12.52 1.11 -13.32
CA PHE A 301 13.92 0.86 -13.72
C PHE A 301 14.33 1.65 -14.97
N ARG A 302 13.40 1.90 -15.86
CA ARG A 302 13.64 2.75 -17.05
C ARG A 302 13.91 4.20 -16.65
N VAL A 303 13.15 4.77 -15.72
CA VAL A 303 13.40 6.14 -15.26
C VAL A 303 14.66 6.26 -14.41
N LEU A 304 15.06 5.20 -13.70
CA LEU A 304 16.36 5.17 -13.01
C LEU A 304 17.55 5.25 -13.98
N ASP A 305 17.39 4.79 -15.22
CA ASP A 305 18.37 4.91 -16.29
C ASP A 305 18.17 6.17 -17.15
N GLY A 306 17.26 7.08 -16.81
CA GLY A 306 16.92 8.26 -17.61
C GLY A 306 16.20 7.94 -18.93
N ARG A 307 15.62 6.73 -19.05
CA ARG A 307 14.82 6.31 -20.22
C ARG A 307 13.35 6.64 -20.01
N ALA A 308 12.62 6.84 -21.11
CA ALA A 308 11.18 7.08 -21.07
C ALA A 308 10.44 5.92 -20.37
N PRO A 309 9.48 6.18 -19.47
CA PRO A 309 8.76 5.16 -18.73
C PRO A 309 7.92 4.22 -19.62
N GLY A 310 7.45 4.70 -20.73
CA GLY A 310 6.50 4.05 -21.61
C GLY A 310 5.25 4.90 -21.82
N THR A 311 4.33 4.41 -22.63
CA THR A 311 3.06 5.08 -22.93
C THR A 311 1.93 4.51 -22.09
N VAL A 312 1.01 5.39 -21.69
CA VAL A 312 -0.26 5.03 -21.04
C VAL A 312 -1.34 5.05 -22.10
N GLU A 313 -1.84 3.88 -22.47
CA GLU A 313 -2.91 3.72 -23.47
C GLU A 313 -4.09 3.03 -22.81
N ARG A 314 -5.27 3.64 -22.88
CA ARG A 314 -6.46 2.99 -22.30
C ARG A 314 -6.83 1.75 -23.12
N ARG A 315 -6.87 0.58 -22.48
CA ARG A 315 -7.19 -0.72 -23.10
C ARG A 315 -8.43 -1.36 -22.51
N ALA A 316 -8.61 -1.24 -21.20
CA ALA A 316 -9.67 -1.89 -20.46
C ALA A 316 -9.95 -1.14 -19.15
N VAL A 317 -10.86 -1.66 -18.36
CA VAL A 317 -10.99 -1.41 -16.92
C VAL A 317 -10.61 -2.68 -16.19
N ALA A 318 -9.72 -2.57 -15.22
CA ALA A 318 -9.32 -3.66 -14.34
C ALA A 318 -9.90 -3.44 -12.93
N HIS A 319 -10.39 -4.51 -12.32
CA HIS A 319 -10.99 -4.47 -10.99
C HIS A 319 -10.46 -5.62 -10.14
N ILE A 320 -9.91 -5.31 -8.98
CA ILE A 320 -9.68 -6.27 -7.90
C ILE A 320 -10.83 -6.20 -6.91
N SER A 321 -11.36 -7.36 -6.53
CA SER A 321 -12.42 -7.48 -5.54
C SER A 321 -12.06 -8.57 -4.53
N TYR A 322 -12.09 -8.21 -3.24
CA TYR A 322 -11.81 -9.13 -2.15
C TYR A 322 -13.06 -9.92 -1.77
N PHE A 323 -12.89 -11.22 -1.46
CA PHE A 323 -13.97 -12.03 -0.95
C PHE A 323 -14.38 -11.56 0.44
N SER A 324 -15.69 -11.56 0.70
CA SER A 324 -16.28 -11.33 2.02
C SER A 324 -16.99 -12.60 2.45
N LEU A 325 -16.31 -13.43 3.22
CA LEU A 325 -16.81 -14.74 3.67
C LEU A 325 -17.26 -14.65 5.13
N THR A 326 -18.15 -15.55 5.51
CA THR A 326 -18.55 -15.70 6.92
C THR A 326 -17.38 -16.29 7.72
N PRO A 327 -16.96 -15.67 8.85
CA PRO A 327 -15.93 -16.26 9.71
C PRO A 327 -16.36 -17.61 10.26
N GLY A 328 -15.41 -18.55 10.40
CA GLY A 328 -15.66 -19.89 10.95
C GLY A 328 -14.77 -20.96 10.34
N GLU A 329 -15.00 -22.23 10.67
CA GLU A 329 -14.27 -23.37 10.15
C GLU A 329 -14.80 -23.77 8.78
N VAL A 330 -13.94 -23.87 7.78
CA VAL A 330 -14.28 -24.26 6.40
C VAL A 330 -14.54 -25.76 6.33
N ARG A 331 -15.72 -26.15 5.86
CA ARG A 331 -16.10 -27.56 5.64
C ARG A 331 -15.91 -28.00 4.20
N ALA A 332 -16.24 -27.11 3.26
CA ALA A 332 -16.09 -27.39 1.84
C ALA A 332 -15.80 -26.09 1.08
N VAL A 333 -15.09 -26.22 -0.04
CA VAL A 333 -14.84 -25.14 -1.00
C VAL A 333 -15.21 -25.63 -2.39
N SER A 334 -15.89 -24.79 -3.17
CA SER A 334 -16.28 -25.10 -4.54
C SER A 334 -16.20 -23.89 -5.47
N GLY A 335 -16.17 -24.14 -6.79
CA GLY A 335 -16.23 -23.11 -7.84
C GLY A 335 -14.91 -22.37 -8.12
N VAL A 336 -13.82 -22.62 -7.37
CA VAL A 336 -12.54 -21.88 -7.53
C VAL A 336 -11.92 -22.13 -8.91
N GLU A 337 -11.84 -23.40 -9.33
CA GLU A 337 -11.23 -23.74 -10.63
C GLU A 337 -12.12 -23.31 -11.80
N GLU A 338 -13.45 -23.40 -11.65
CA GLU A 338 -14.42 -22.89 -12.63
C GLU A 338 -14.25 -21.38 -12.81
N ALA A 339 -14.17 -20.65 -11.71
CA ALA A 339 -13.98 -19.20 -11.73
C ALA A 339 -12.61 -18.81 -12.32
N ARG A 340 -11.55 -19.57 -12.02
CA ARG A 340 -10.20 -19.33 -12.54
C ARG A 340 -10.11 -19.54 -14.05
N ALA A 341 -10.95 -20.40 -14.61
CA ALA A 341 -10.98 -20.71 -16.04
C ALA A 341 -11.74 -19.66 -16.89
N LEU A 342 -12.37 -18.66 -16.29
CA LEU A 342 -13.06 -17.60 -17.03
C LEU A 342 -12.06 -16.68 -17.75
N ASP A 343 -12.33 -16.36 -18.99
CA ASP A 343 -11.45 -15.60 -19.91
C ASP A 343 -11.16 -14.16 -19.46
N PHE A 344 -12.02 -13.61 -18.64
CA PHE A 344 -11.89 -12.26 -18.09
C PHE A 344 -11.23 -12.23 -16.69
N VAL A 345 -10.89 -13.38 -16.11
CA VAL A 345 -10.18 -13.49 -14.84
C VAL A 345 -8.67 -13.52 -15.10
N ASP A 346 -7.97 -12.52 -14.59
CA ASP A 346 -6.51 -12.44 -14.67
C ASP A 346 -5.83 -13.14 -13.51
N MET A 347 -6.34 -12.93 -12.29
CA MET A 347 -5.85 -13.54 -11.06
C MET A 347 -7.01 -13.95 -10.17
N LEU A 348 -6.89 -15.10 -9.52
CA LEU A 348 -7.79 -15.52 -8.45
C LEU A 348 -6.97 -16.16 -7.35
N GLU A 349 -6.98 -15.53 -6.18
CA GLU A 349 -6.40 -16.05 -4.95
C GLU A 349 -7.51 -16.39 -3.96
N PHE A 350 -7.58 -17.65 -3.59
CA PHE A 350 -8.51 -18.15 -2.59
C PHE A 350 -7.72 -19.07 -1.64
N PRO A 351 -7.30 -18.59 -0.46
CA PRO A 351 -6.31 -19.28 0.37
C PRO A 351 -6.90 -20.42 1.21
N PHE A 352 -8.24 -20.50 1.34
CA PHE A 352 -8.87 -21.42 2.28
C PHE A 352 -9.12 -22.81 1.70
N ARG A 353 -8.95 -23.83 2.56
CA ARG A 353 -9.22 -25.24 2.30
C ARG A 353 -10.09 -25.80 3.42
N PRO A 354 -10.75 -26.97 3.22
CA PRO A 354 -11.43 -27.66 4.31
C PRO A 354 -10.50 -27.88 5.51
N GLY A 355 -10.98 -27.49 6.71
CA GLY A 355 -10.22 -27.49 7.96
C GLY A 355 -9.57 -26.16 8.33
N ASP A 356 -9.45 -25.22 7.40
CA ASP A 356 -8.94 -23.88 7.70
C ASP A 356 -9.99 -23.05 8.44
N ARG A 357 -9.53 -22.00 9.13
CA ARG A 357 -10.40 -21.03 9.79
C ARG A 357 -10.40 -19.71 9.04
N ILE A 358 -11.57 -19.25 8.61
CA ILE A 358 -11.77 -17.91 8.07
C ILE A 358 -11.83 -16.91 9.25
N PRO A 359 -10.95 -15.90 9.31
CA PRO A 359 -10.95 -14.89 10.36
C PRO A 359 -12.04 -13.82 10.13
N GLU A 360 -12.29 -12.96 11.12
CA GLU A 360 -12.92 -11.67 10.89
C GLU A 360 -11.95 -10.74 10.12
N THR A 361 -12.49 -9.98 9.18
CA THR A 361 -11.71 -8.95 8.47
C THR A 361 -11.63 -7.68 9.32
N VAL A 362 -10.44 -7.40 9.84
CA VAL A 362 -10.14 -6.20 10.66
C VAL A 362 -9.06 -5.31 10.04
N ASP A 363 -8.23 -5.86 9.17
CA ASP A 363 -7.19 -5.14 8.40
C ASP A 363 -6.87 -5.93 7.10
N TRP A 364 -5.93 -5.43 6.30
CA TRP A 364 -5.54 -6.05 5.01
C TRP A 364 -5.04 -7.50 5.15
N ARG A 365 -4.44 -7.89 6.29
CA ARG A 365 -3.87 -9.23 6.52
C ARG A 365 -4.95 -10.30 6.75
N THR A 366 -6.12 -9.86 7.17
CA THR A 366 -7.25 -10.74 7.48
C THR A 366 -8.30 -10.79 6.37
N ARG A 367 -8.02 -10.22 5.19
CA ARG A 367 -8.85 -10.35 3.99
C ARG A 367 -8.86 -11.78 3.46
N HIS A 368 -9.94 -12.15 2.79
CA HIS A 368 -10.27 -13.56 2.48
C HIS A 368 -9.83 -13.99 1.07
N GLY A 369 -8.80 -13.38 0.49
CA GLY A 369 -8.41 -13.60 -0.89
C GLY A 369 -9.15 -12.64 -1.84
N PHE A 370 -8.85 -12.73 -3.14
CA PHE A 370 -9.33 -11.77 -4.13
C PHE A 370 -9.46 -12.37 -5.53
N VAL A 371 -10.18 -11.63 -6.39
CA VAL A 371 -10.16 -11.84 -7.84
C VAL A 371 -9.78 -10.54 -8.54
N VAL A 372 -8.94 -10.64 -9.59
CA VAL A 372 -8.67 -9.57 -10.55
C VAL A 372 -9.35 -9.92 -11.84
N VAL A 373 -10.21 -9.01 -12.32
CA VAL A 373 -10.95 -9.15 -13.58
C VAL A 373 -10.76 -7.92 -14.47
N THR A 374 -10.99 -8.09 -15.77
CA THR A 374 -11.04 -6.98 -16.72
C THR A 374 -12.43 -6.82 -17.33
N GLY A 375 -12.73 -5.61 -17.83
CA GLY A 375 -13.95 -5.28 -18.56
C GLY A 375 -13.72 -4.09 -19.49
N GLU A 376 -14.65 -3.82 -20.40
CA GLU A 376 -14.63 -2.63 -21.25
C GLU A 376 -15.04 -1.37 -20.47
N THR A 377 -15.93 -1.55 -19.49
CA THR A 377 -16.43 -0.52 -18.59
C THR A 377 -16.30 -0.95 -17.11
N GLU A 378 -16.42 0.01 -16.21
CA GLU A 378 -16.43 -0.24 -14.77
C GLU A 378 -17.59 -1.16 -14.36
N GLU A 379 -18.80 -0.92 -14.90
CA GLU A 379 -19.97 -1.72 -14.62
C GLU A 379 -19.76 -3.18 -15.03
N GLN A 380 -19.14 -3.41 -16.20
CA GLN A 380 -18.84 -4.76 -16.68
C GLN A 380 -17.79 -5.44 -15.79
N ALA A 381 -16.72 -4.75 -15.41
CA ALA A 381 -15.68 -5.31 -14.53
C ALA A 381 -16.29 -5.67 -13.15
N VAL A 382 -17.10 -4.78 -12.58
CA VAL A 382 -17.81 -5.05 -11.31
C VAL A 382 -18.78 -6.22 -11.44
N ALA A 383 -19.54 -6.32 -12.55
CA ALA A 383 -20.46 -7.43 -12.78
C ALA A 383 -19.69 -8.77 -12.90
N ARG A 384 -18.55 -8.79 -13.58
CA ARG A 384 -17.66 -9.95 -13.71
C ARG A 384 -17.11 -10.41 -12.36
N ALA A 385 -16.65 -9.48 -11.52
CA ALA A 385 -16.21 -9.81 -10.16
C ALA A 385 -17.34 -10.40 -9.32
N ARG A 386 -18.56 -9.83 -9.37
CA ARG A 386 -19.74 -10.39 -8.70
C ARG A 386 -20.07 -11.79 -9.20
N HIS A 387 -19.92 -12.05 -10.49
CA HIS A 387 -20.13 -13.40 -11.04
C HIS A 387 -19.13 -14.39 -10.44
N VAL A 388 -17.84 -14.05 -10.36
CA VAL A 388 -16.83 -14.89 -9.70
C VAL A 388 -17.20 -15.13 -8.24
N HIS A 389 -17.60 -14.08 -7.49
CA HIS A 389 -18.05 -14.23 -6.10
C HIS A 389 -19.27 -15.14 -5.96
N SER A 390 -20.14 -15.26 -6.98
CA SER A 390 -21.28 -16.17 -6.96
C SER A 390 -20.90 -17.64 -7.21
N LEU A 391 -19.78 -17.87 -7.92
CA LEU A 391 -19.27 -19.22 -8.21
C LEU A 391 -18.46 -19.77 -7.04
N VAL A 392 -17.55 -18.97 -6.48
CA VAL A 392 -16.66 -19.39 -5.40
C VAL A 392 -17.42 -19.40 -4.08
N ARG A 393 -17.51 -20.57 -3.46
CA ARG A 393 -18.23 -20.78 -2.22
C ARG A 393 -17.37 -21.48 -1.19
N ALA A 394 -17.43 -21.00 0.05
CA ALA A 394 -16.94 -21.70 1.23
C ALA A 394 -18.12 -22.04 2.13
N GLU A 395 -18.36 -23.32 2.38
CA GLU A 395 -19.29 -23.78 3.39
C GLU A 395 -18.61 -23.71 4.75
N VAL A 396 -19.18 -22.94 5.67
CA VAL A 396 -18.63 -22.71 7.01
C VAL A 396 -19.48 -23.44 8.04
N GLY A 397 -18.83 -24.18 8.92
CA GLY A 397 -19.50 -24.78 10.08
C GLY A 397 -19.89 -23.73 11.12
N GLU A 398 -20.86 -24.07 11.98
CA GLU A 398 -21.13 -23.19 13.13
C GLU A 398 -19.85 -22.97 13.94
N PRO A 399 -19.65 -21.73 14.45
CA PRO A 399 -18.49 -21.46 15.30
C PRO A 399 -18.52 -22.44 16.47
N VAL A 400 -17.50 -23.24 16.63
CA VAL A 400 -17.34 -24.01 17.86
C VAL A 400 -17.21 -22.98 18.97
N ALA A 401 -18.23 -22.91 19.85
CA ALA A 401 -18.21 -22.04 21.03
C ALA A 401 -16.87 -22.28 21.73
N ALA A 402 -16.13 -21.20 21.99
CA ALA A 402 -14.86 -21.27 22.68
C ALA A 402 -15.07 -22.07 23.96
N GLY A 403 -14.57 -23.31 23.97
CA GLY A 403 -14.72 -24.21 25.09
C GLY A 403 -14.20 -23.55 26.34
N ALA A 404 -15.06 -23.44 27.35
CA ALA A 404 -14.68 -23.04 28.69
C ALA A 404 -13.46 -23.87 29.09
N GLY A 405 -12.36 -23.18 29.38
CA GLY A 405 -11.10 -23.80 29.78
C GLY A 405 -11.35 -24.82 30.90
N VAL A 406 -10.91 -26.03 30.67
CA VAL A 406 -10.79 -27.04 31.72
C VAL A 406 -9.68 -26.58 32.67
N ALA A 407 -10.09 -26.06 33.83
CA ALA A 407 -9.21 -25.93 34.96
C ALA A 407 -8.81 -27.35 35.44
N SER A 408 -7.55 -27.67 35.42
CA SER A 408 -6.90 -28.62 36.32
C SER A 408 -5.41 -28.37 36.38
#